data_e87b8e0b466b078708d0554920dd7b2f
#
_entry.id   e87b8e0b466b078708d0554920dd7b2f
#
_cell.length_a   1.000
_cell.length_b   1.000
_cell.length_c   1.000
_cell.angle_alpha   90.00
_cell.angle_beta   90.00
_cell.angle_gamma   90.00
#
_symmetry.space_group_name_H-M   'P 1'
#
loop_
_entity.id
_entity.type
_entity.pdbx_description
1 polymer ?
#
loop_
_entity_poly.entity_id
_entity_poly.type
_entity_poly.pdbx_seq_one_letter_code
_entity_poly.pdbx_strand_id
1 'polypeptide(L)'
;MKKKQSISVKGVKFFQKQLDLLKAEQERSPLPASSLALYILMHHKCDDLGRIKGKEFSLSDFQQSGIPYTTLHTGKMVLLERGLIREVIINDLPSFEIVGYKELNSPEHRIEGEKLSYFRIPYELLTKPLLKCLVSAREAAGILLVLDLFNRFTRFIGKNQAEAMQASFTYTMKSLQDKTKKTALKIRHIINLIRDFFSFEACDYKERRPNKERVAVTKKNVIQIVIKKFKVCINPDLLLIEEDEHATKTLEAAFRKELTVKLENAGISYHSKELRDMLTAVKQEVINVMQFSTQQTFKERKHFIRNVFSSALDSLIDYYQLKSMENSNFTFGNIGSFMRKSLRSSMQSLVVVELDPGDRIEIASGYYERYQKYPVVFSN
;
A
#
# COMPACT_ATOMS: atom_id res chain seq x y z
N MET A 1 -13.14 -28.17 3.47
CA MET A 1 -13.21 -26.93 2.66
C MET A 1 -11.80 -26.34 2.60
N LYS A 2 -11.21 -26.18 1.41
CA LYS A 2 -9.89 -25.52 1.27
C LYS A 2 -10.02 -24.05 1.70
N LYS A 3 -9.21 -23.61 2.64
CA LYS A 3 -9.12 -22.19 3.06
C LYS A 3 -8.85 -21.35 1.81
N LYS A 4 -9.73 -20.40 1.49
CA LYS A 4 -9.47 -19.40 0.44
C LYS A 4 -8.48 -18.39 1.00
N GLN A 5 -7.20 -18.52 0.65
CA GLN A 5 -6.21 -17.48 0.89
C GLN A 5 -6.51 -16.31 -0.03
N SER A 6 -6.55 -15.09 0.51
CA SER A 6 -6.62 -13.87 -0.28
C SER A 6 -5.19 -13.34 -0.46
N ILE A 7 -4.76 -13.24 -1.71
CA ILE A 7 -3.45 -12.72 -2.08
C ILE A 7 -3.63 -11.36 -2.71
N SER A 8 -2.86 -10.39 -2.28
CA SER A 8 -2.86 -9.04 -2.85
C SER A 8 -1.43 -8.49 -2.92
N VAL A 9 -1.20 -7.47 -3.75
CA VAL A 9 0.05 -6.71 -3.71
C VAL A 9 0.05 -5.84 -2.44
N LYS A 10 1.15 -5.82 -1.71
CA LYS A 10 1.33 -4.95 -0.53
C LYS A 10 1.28 -3.47 -0.92
N GLY A 11 1.07 -2.59 0.07
CA GLY A 11 1.31 -1.16 -0.07
C GLY A 11 0.06 -0.29 -0.20
N VAL A 12 0.27 0.93 -0.65
CA VAL A 12 -0.76 1.98 -0.74
C VAL A 12 -1.50 1.95 -2.07
N LYS A 13 -2.68 2.57 -2.09
CA LYS A 13 -3.48 2.70 -3.32
C LYS A 13 -2.84 3.70 -4.28
N PHE A 14 -2.86 3.36 -5.55
CA PHE A 14 -2.54 4.24 -6.67
C PHE A 14 -3.62 4.08 -7.73
N PHE A 15 -4.23 5.17 -8.16
CA PHE A 15 -5.39 5.10 -9.04
C PHE A 15 -4.98 4.99 -10.50
N GLN A 16 -5.73 4.18 -11.26
CA GLN A 16 -5.49 4.03 -12.70
C GLN A 16 -5.55 5.36 -13.45
N LYS A 17 -6.51 6.21 -13.11
CA LYS A 17 -6.63 7.55 -13.71
C LYS A 17 -5.38 8.42 -13.50
N GLN A 18 -4.73 8.31 -12.33
CA GLN A 18 -3.46 9.02 -12.08
C GLN A 18 -2.32 8.46 -12.92
N LEU A 19 -2.25 7.12 -13.09
CA LEU A 19 -1.26 6.52 -13.98
C LEU A 19 -1.48 6.97 -15.44
N ASP A 20 -2.73 7.00 -15.88
CA ASP A 20 -3.07 7.43 -17.24
C ASP A 20 -2.75 8.93 -17.44
N LEU A 21 -3.00 9.77 -16.43
CA LEU A 21 -2.60 11.18 -16.42
C LEU A 21 -1.06 11.32 -16.54
N LEU A 22 -0.30 10.57 -15.73
CA LEU A 22 1.17 10.61 -15.81
C LEU A 22 1.69 10.18 -17.19
N LYS A 23 1.05 9.18 -17.82
CA LYS A 23 1.40 8.75 -19.18
C LYS A 23 1.09 9.83 -20.23
N ALA A 24 -0.08 10.47 -20.12
CA ALA A 24 -0.47 11.55 -20.99
C ALA A 24 0.47 12.77 -20.86
N GLU A 25 0.82 13.15 -19.63
CA GLU A 25 1.80 14.21 -19.38
C GLU A 25 3.20 13.83 -19.92
N GLN A 26 3.61 12.57 -19.75
CA GLN A 26 4.87 12.09 -20.31
C GLN A 26 4.91 12.14 -21.84
N GLU A 27 3.79 11.91 -22.51
CA GLU A 27 3.68 11.99 -23.98
C GLU A 27 3.67 13.44 -24.47
N ARG A 28 3.00 14.32 -23.73
CA ARG A 28 2.91 15.75 -24.05
C ARG A 28 4.24 16.46 -23.87
N SER A 29 4.89 16.24 -22.75
CA SER A 29 6.19 16.81 -22.39
C SER A 29 6.87 15.91 -21.36
N PRO A 30 8.07 15.36 -21.65
CA PRO A 30 8.70 14.38 -20.78
C PRO A 30 8.86 14.85 -19.34
N LEU A 31 8.30 14.08 -18.40
CA LEU A 31 8.48 14.29 -16.97
C LEU A 31 9.85 13.73 -16.54
N PRO A 32 10.62 14.47 -15.73
CA PRO A 32 11.83 13.96 -15.13
C PRO A 32 11.56 12.72 -14.25
N ALA A 33 12.52 11.80 -14.19
CA ALA A 33 12.41 10.63 -13.31
C ALA A 33 12.27 11.03 -11.83
N SER A 34 12.88 12.15 -11.41
CA SER A 34 12.74 12.71 -10.05
C SER A 34 11.32 13.11 -9.71
N SER A 35 10.58 13.70 -10.67
CA SER A 35 9.17 14.07 -10.47
C SER A 35 8.29 12.85 -10.30
N LEU A 36 8.44 11.84 -11.16
CA LEU A 36 7.69 10.60 -11.06
C LEU A 36 8.01 9.85 -9.76
N ALA A 37 9.28 9.79 -9.36
CA ALA A 37 9.68 9.18 -8.10
C ALA A 37 9.07 9.93 -6.91
N LEU A 38 9.16 11.26 -6.87
CA LEU A 38 8.56 12.05 -5.81
C LEU A 38 7.03 11.86 -5.75
N TYR A 39 6.36 11.83 -6.88
CA TYR A 39 4.91 11.59 -6.95
C TYR A 39 4.51 10.25 -6.32
N ILE A 40 5.29 9.18 -6.56
CA ILE A 40 5.11 7.88 -5.91
C ILE A 40 5.34 7.99 -4.40
N LEU A 41 6.45 8.64 -3.98
CA LEU A 41 6.78 8.82 -2.56
C LEU A 41 5.68 9.59 -1.82
N MET A 42 5.09 10.60 -2.46
CA MET A 42 3.96 11.36 -1.91
C MET A 42 2.72 10.49 -1.68
N HIS A 43 2.42 9.52 -2.55
CA HIS A 43 1.31 8.58 -2.35
C HIS A 43 1.49 7.69 -1.12
N HIS A 44 2.72 7.42 -0.70
CA HIS A 44 2.98 6.66 0.52
C HIS A 44 2.80 7.48 1.80
N LYS A 45 2.77 8.81 1.71
CA LYS A 45 2.68 9.72 2.86
C LYS A 45 1.36 10.46 2.95
N CYS A 46 0.57 10.51 1.88
CA CYS A 46 -0.68 11.25 1.88
C CYS A 46 -1.78 10.57 2.72
N ASP A 47 -2.68 11.39 3.23
CA ASP A 47 -3.92 10.95 3.88
C ASP A 47 -4.97 10.50 2.85
N ASP A 48 -6.17 10.13 3.34
CA ASP A 48 -7.28 9.69 2.48
C ASP A 48 -7.83 10.81 1.55
N LEU A 49 -7.44 12.04 1.77
CA LEU A 49 -7.78 13.18 0.92
C LEU A 49 -6.65 13.54 -0.06
N GLY A 50 -5.57 12.76 -0.08
CA GLY A 50 -4.39 13.04 -0.90
C GLY A 50 -3.51 14.17 -0.37
N ARG A 51 -3.67 14.55 0.91
CA ARG A 51 -2.97 15.67 1.55
C ARG A 51 -1.79 15.19 2.36
N ILE A 52 -0.73 15.97 2.33
CA ILE A 52 0.48 15.75 3.11
C ILE A 52 0.69 17.00 3.95
N LYS A 53 0.54 16.86 5.28
CA LYS A 53 0.63 17.98 6.22
C LYS A 53 2.06 18.48 6.33
N GLY A 54 2.22 19.80 6.44
CA GLY A 54 3.51 20.46 6.44
C GLY A 54 4.49 20.02 7.53
N LYS A 55 4.00 19.57 8.70
CA LYS A 55 4.84 18.96 9.74
C LYS A 55 5.31 17.53 9.39
N GLU A 56 4.57 16.85 8.52
CA GLU A 56 4.83 15.47 8.10
C GLU A 56 5.51 15.43 6.72
N PHE A 57 5.67 16.58 6.09
CA PHE A 57 6.30 16.73 4.78
C PHE A 57 7.53 17.62 4.85
N SER A 58 8.64 16.98 5.09
CA SER A 58 9.94 17.52 4.65
C SER A 58 10.43 16.67 3.48
N LEU A 59 10.98 17.28 2.43
CA LEU A 59 11.68 16.52 1.40
C LEU A 59 12.82 15.67 2.01
N SER A 60 13.31 16.06 3.20
CA SER A 60 14.25 15.27 3.99
C SER A 60 13.68 13.95 4.48
N ASP A 61 12.37 13.83 4.68
CA ASP A 61 11.73 12.54 5.08
C ASP A 61 11.84 11.48 3.99
N PHE A 62 12.03 11.90 2.75
CA PHE A 62 12.29 11.00 1.63
C PHE A 62 13.77 10.69 1.39
N GLN A 63 14.68 11.17 2.24
CA GLN A 63 16.11 10.81 2.18
C GLN A 63 16.32 9.30 2.36
N GLN A 64 15.42 8.61 3.06
CA GLN A 64 15.43 7.14 3.16
C GLN A 64 15.34 6.46 1.79
N SER A 65 14.72 7.10 0.80
CA SER A 65 14.74 6.62 -0.58
C SER A 65 16.12 6.69 -1.24
N GLY A 66 17.09 7.40 -0.61
CA GLY A 66 18.43 7.64 -1.10
C GLY A 66 18.49 8.62 -2.28
N ILE A 67 17.40 9.31 -2.61
CA ILE A 67 17.38 10.36 -3.65
C ILE A 67 17.81 11.68 -3.02
N PRO A 68 18.79 12.42 -3.61
CA PRO A 68 19.25 13.70 -3.06
C PRO A 68 18.13 14.72 -2.95
N TYR A 69 18.17 15.54 -1.88
CA TYR A 69 17.20 16.61 -1.63
C TYR A 69 17.01 17.55 -2.83
N THR A 70 18.11 18.01 -3.42
CA THR A 70 18.07 18.93 -4.59
C THR A 70 17.35 18.31 -5.79
N THR A 71 17.52 17.00 -5.99
CA THR A 71 16.85 16.24 -7.04
C THR A 71 15.35 16.13 -6.76
N LEU A 72 14.96 15.87 -5.51
CA LEU A 72 13.55 15.84 -5.11
C LEU A 72 12.91 17.23 -5.19
N HIS A 73 13.66 18.29 -4.81
CA HIS A 73 13.19 19.67 -4.92
C HIS A 73 12.90 20.05 -6.38
N THR A 74 13.82 19.75 -7.29
CA THR A 74 13.58 19.94 -8.74
C THR A 74 12.35 19.16 -9.21
N GLY A 75 12.21 17.91 -8.75
CA GLY A 75 11.02 17.09 -9.03
C GLY A 75 9.73 17.74 -8.54
N LYS A 76 9.73 18.33 -7.33
CA LYS A 76 8.59 19.03 -6.75
C LYS A 76 8.18 20.24 -7.59
N MET A 77 9.14 21.05 -8.03
CA MET A 77 8.84 22.25 -8.84
C MET A 77 8.15 21.86 -10.15
N VAL A 78 8.61 20.79 -10.81
CA VAL A 78 7.96 20.30 -12.03
C VAL A 78 6.54 19.77 -11.75
N LEU A 79 6.32 19.07 -10.63
CA LEU A 79 4.98 18.59 -10.28
C LEU A 79 4.00 19.73 -10.01
N LEU A 80 4.46 20.82 -9.38
CA LEU A 80 3.67 22.07 -9.16
C LEU A 80 3.36 22.74 -10.49
N GLU A 81 4.39 22.96 -11.33
CA GLU A 81 4.23 23.58 -12.65
C GLU A 81 3.24 22.83 -13.54
N ARG A 82 3.24 21.50 -13.46
CA ARG A 82 2.32 20.63 -14.21
C ARG A 82 0.94 20.47 -13.56
N GLY A 83 0.70 21.07 -12.40
CA GLY A 83 -0.56 20.93 -11.67
C GLY A 83 -0.87 19.51 -11.21
N LEU A 84 0.16 18.64 -11.07
CA LEU A 84 -0.01 17.29 -10.55
C LEU A 84 -0.11 17.27 -9.03
N ILE A 85 0.49 18.27 -8.37
CA ILE A 85 0.33 18.59 -6.97
C ILE A 85 0.03 20.08 -6.84
N ARG A 86 -0.57 20.46 -5.70
CA ARG A 86 -0.79 21.87 -5.38
C ARG A 86 -0.41 22.16 -3.92
N GLU A 87 -0.03 23.39 -3.65
CA GLU A 87 0.15 23.88 -2.30
C GLU A 87 -1.21 24.22 -1.69
N VAL A 88 -1.39 23.84 -0.45
CA VAL A 88 -2.60 24.07 0.35
C VAL A 88 -2.19 24.47 1.77
N ILE A 89 -3.02 25.22 2.46
CA ILE A 89 -2.81 25.54 3.87
C ILE A 89 -3.71 24.61 4.70
N ILE A 90 -3.11 23.89 5.62
CA ILE A 90 -3.83 22.98 6.55
C ILE A 90 -3.40 23.35 7.96
N ASN A 91 -4.33 23.79 8.80
CA ASN A 91 -4.07 24.25 10.16
C ASN A 91 -2.91 25.28 10.24
N ASP A 92 -2.97 26.29 9.39
CA ASP A 92 -1.99 27.38 9.24
C ASP A 92 -0.58 26.92 8.81
N LEU A 93 -0.43 25.68 8.35
CA LEU A 93 0.84 25.15 7.86
C LEU A 93 0.79 24.92 6.35
N PRO A 94 1.82 25.35 5.61
CA PRO A 94 1.96 25.03 4.20
C PRO A 94 2.06 23.51 4.03
N SER A 95 1.23 22.97 3.16
CA SER A 95 1.01 21.54 2.95
C SER A 95 0.88 21.29 1.45
N PHE A 96 0.87 20.02 1.05
CA PHE A 96 0.70 19.64 -0.35
C PHE A 96 -0.51 18.73 -0.51
N GLU A 97 -1.14 18.80 -1.68
CA GLU A 97 -2.23 17.93 -2.06
C GLU A 97 -1.95 17.33 -3.44
N ILE A 98 -2.17 16.03 -3.58
CA ILE A 98 -2.12 15.34 -4.88
C ILE A 98 -3.43 15.63 -5.60
N VAL A 99 -3.35 16.30 -6.73
CA VAL A 99 -4.53 16.75 -7.49
C VAL A 99 -5.35 15.55 -7.97
N GLY A 100 -6.67 15.61 -7.76
CA GLY A 100 -7.61 14.56 -8.16
C GLY A 100 -7.64 13.33 -7.24
N TYR A 101 -6.78 13.24 -6.22
CA TYR A 101 -6.75 12.06 -5.34
C TYR A 101 -8.00 11.95 -4.47
N LYS A 102 -8.49 13.07 -3.93
CA LYS A 102 -9.68 13.13 -3.09
C LYS A 102 -10.91 12.60 -3.80
N GLU A 103 -11.12 13.06 -5.04
CA GLU A 103 -12.24 12.66 -5.87
C GLU A 103 -12.21 11.17 -6.21
N LEU A 104 -11.01 10.61 -6.37
CA LEU A 104 -10.83 9.20 -6.65
C LEU A 104 -10.95 8.30 -5.40
N ASN A 105 -10.60 8.80 -4.21
CA ASN A 105 -10.58 7.98 -3.00
C ASN A 105 -11.86 8.08 -2.16
N SER A 106 -12.58 9.19 -2.21
CA SER A 106 -13.80 9.40 -1.40
C SER A 106 -15.05 8.90 -2.14
N PRO A 107 -15.88 8.05 -1.49
CA PRO A 107 -17.16 7.63 -2.06
C PRO A 107 -18.13 8.79 -2.28
N GLU A 108 -18.02 9.85 -1.47
CA GLU A 108 -18.90 11.03 -1.50
C GLU A 108 -18.65 11.94 -2.73
N HIS A 109 -17.47 11.81 -3.33
CA HIS A 109 -17.06 12.60 -4.50
C HIS A 109 -17.04 11.80 -5.80
N ARG A 110 -17.59 10.57 -5.77
CA ARG A 110 -17.69 9.73 -6.97
C ARG A 110 -18.79 10.21 -7.90
N ILE A 111 -18.46 10.28 -9.18
CA ILE A 111 -19.47 10.37 -10.23
C ILE A 111 -20.25 9.03 -10.23
N GLU A 112 -21.58 9.10 -10.13
CA GLU A 112 -22.44 7.91 -10.11
C GLU A 112 -22.16 7.01 -11.31
N GLY A 113 -21.97 5.71 -11.05
CA GLY A 113 -21.70 4.69 -12.07
C GLY A 113 -20.22 4.46 -12.39
N GLU A 114 -19.28 5.25 -11.89
CA GLU A 114 -17.86 5.10 -12.17
C GLU A 114 -17.20 4.03 -11.30
N LYS A 115 -16.73 2.94 -11.92
CA LYS A 115 -15.91 1.93 -11.24
C LYS A 115 -14.51 2.48 -11.02
N LEU A 116 -14.16 2.75 -9.76
CA LEU A 116 -12.79 3.11 -9.42
C LEU A 116 -11.86 1.92 -9.59
N SER A 117 -10.89 2.09 -10.45
CA SER A 117 -9.80 1.14 -10.65
C SER A 117 -8.56 1.68 -9.96
N TYR A 118 -8.07 0.96 -8.96
CA TYR A 118 -6.79 1.23 -8.32
C TYR A 118 -5.93 -0.03 -8.31
N PHE A 119 -4.63 0.16 -8.16
CA PHE A 119 -3.66 -0.88 -7.87
C PHE A 119 -2.85 -0.48 -6.64
N ARG A 120 -2.02 -1.39 -6.14
CA ARG A 120 -1.19 -1.12 -4.97
C ARG A 120 0.27 -0.97 -5.37
N ILE A 121 0.93 -0.02 -4.73
CA ILE A 121 2.38 0.20 -4.85
C ILE A 121 3.04 -0.17 -3.53
N PRO A 122 4.02 -1.10 -3.53
CA PRO A 122 4.61 -1.64 -2.32
C PRO A 122 5.40 -0.61 -1.51
N TYR A 123 5.41 -0.77 -0.18
CA TYR A 123 6.23 0.06 0.72
C TYR A 123 7.73 -0.11 0.46
N GLU A 124 8.14 -1.22 -0.11
CA GLU A 124 9.52 -1.52 -0.50
C GLU A 124 10.08 -0.50 -1.51
N LEU A 125 9.22 0.26 -2.21
CA LEU A 125 9.66 1.38 -3.05
C LEU A 125 10.27 2.53 -2.24
N LEU A 126 9.92 2.67 -0.95
CA LEU A 126 10.51 3.66 -0.05
C LEU A 126 11.89 3.23 0.47
N THR A 127 12.07 1.93 0.72
CA THR A 127 13.22 1.39 1.45
C THR A 127 14.28 0.79 0.54
N LYS A 128 13.87 0.18 -0.59
CA LYS A 128 14.80 -0.36 -1.57
C LYS A 128 15.28 0.70 -2.56
N PRO A 129 16.51 0.60 -3.08
CA PRO A 129 17.13 1.64 -3.90
C PRO A 129 16.56 1.79 -5.32
N LEU A 130 15.43 1.14 -5.64
CA LEU A 130 14.89 1.11 -7.01
C LEU A 130 14.65 2.52 -7.56
N LEU A 131 13.89 3.36 -6.84
CA LEU A 131 13.60 4.72 -7.30
C LEU A 131 14.87 5.55 -7.43
N LYS A 132 15.82 5.44 -6.47
CA LYS A 132 17.13 6.07 -6.57
C LYS A 132 17.87 5.66 -7.83
N CYS A 133 17.94 4.37 -8.13
CA CYS A 133 18.63 3.85 -9.30
C CYS A 133 18.00 4.35 -10.62
N LEU A 134 16.66 4.34 -10.71
CA LEU A 134 15.94 4.85 -11.89
C LEU A 134 16.09 6.37 -12.05
N VAL A 135 16.09 7.13 -10.96
CA VAL A 135 16.32 8.58 -10.98
C VAL A 135 17.76 8.90 -11.38
N SER A 136 18.75 8.21 -10.82
CA SER A 136 20.18 8.39 -11.17
C SER A 136 20.44 8.04 -12.62
N ALA A 137 19.78 7.03 -13.15
CA ALA A 137 19.87 6.63 -14.57
C ALA A 137 19.01 7.53 -15.49
N ARG A 138 18.24 8.47 -14.95
CA ARG A 138 17.28 9.33 -15.69
C ARG A 138 16.26 8.53 -16.51
N GLU A 139 15.82 7.38 -15.97
CA GLU A 139 14.90 6.46 -16.65
C GLU A 139 13.45 6.63 -16.18
N ALA A 140 12.83 7.76 -16.55
CA ALA A 140 11.39 8.02 -16.29
C ALA A 140 10.49 6.92 -16.86
N ALA A 141 10.80 6.40 -18.05
CA ALA A 141 10.08 5.29 -18.66
C ALA A 141 10.17 3.99 -17.84
N GLY A 142 11.26 3.80 -17.10
CA GLY A 142 11.41 2.69 -16.16
C GLY A 142 10.44 2.78 -14.99
N ILE A 143 10.24 3.99 -14.42
CA ILE A 143 9.27 4.23 -13.35
C ILE A 143 7.85 3.96 -13.83
N LEU A 144 7.47 4.46 -15.01
CA LEU A 144 6.15 4.20 -15.59
C LEU A 144 5.93 2.71 -15.92
N LEU A 145 6.98 2.00 -16.36
CA LEU A 145 6.91 0.55 -16.56
C LEU A 145 6.66 -0.19 -15.24
N VAL A 146 7.33 0.20 -14.16
CA VAL A 146 7.12 -0.37 -12.81
C VAL A 146 5.66 -0.18 -12.38
N LEU A 147 5.10 1.02 -12.51
CA LEU A 147 3.70 1.28 -12.19
C LEU A 147 2.74 0.45 -13.06
N ASP A 148 3.01 0.34 -14.37
CA ASP A 148 2.21 -0.48 -15.29
C ASP A 148 2.24 -1.97 -14.92
N LEU A 149 3.40 -2.48 -14.51
CA LEU A 149 3.53 -3.85 -14.02
C LEU A 149 2.73 -4.08 -12.73
N PHE A 150 2.85 -3.21 -11.72
CA PHE A 150 2.05 -3.31 -10.50
C PHE A 150 0.55 -3.27 -10.79
N ASN A 151 0.10 -2.37 -11.66
CA ASN A 151 -1.28 -2.31 -12.08
C ASN A 151 -1.74 -3.63 -12.72
N ARG A 152 -0.95 -4.19 -13.62
CA ARG A 152 -1.27 -5.43 -14.30
C ARG A 152 -1.29 -6.62 -13.34
N PHE A 153 -0.31 -6.74 -12.45
CA PHE A 153 -0.26 -7.79 -11.43
C PHE A 153 -1.42 -7.66 -10.44
N THR A 154 -1.71 -6.46 -9.92
CA THR A 154 -2.84 -6.25 -9.00
C THR A 154 -4.16 -6.70 -9.63
N ARG A 155 -4.41 -6.36 -10.91
CA ARG A 155 -5.62 -6.76 -11.61
C ARG A 155 -5.71 -8.27 -11.85
N PHE A 156 -4.59 -8.89 -12.21
CA PHE A 156 -4.55 -10.33 -12.43
C PHE A 156 -4.79 -11.09 -11.12
N ILE A 157 -4.05 -10.74 -10.07
CA ILE A 157 -4.17 -11.35 -8.74
C ILE A 157 -5.58 -11.18 -8.19
N GLY A 158 -6.19 -9.99 -8.33
CA GLY A 158 -7.56 -9.74 -7.89
C GLY A 158 -8.61 -10.61 -8.58
N LYS A 159 -8.36 -11.01 -9.84
CA LYS A 159 -9.27 -11.88 -10.60
C LYS A 159 -8.98 -13.37 -10.41
N ASN A 160 -7.73 -13.76 -10.22
CA ASN A 160 -7.24 -15.14 -10.26
C ASN A 160 -6.50 -15.50 -8.97
N GLN A 161 -7.21 -15.49 -7.84
CA GLN A 161 -6.63 -15.75 -6.51
C GLN A 161 -5.93 -17.11 -6.40
N ALA A 162 -6.45 -18.14 -7.06
CA ALA A 162 -5.86 -19.49 -7.04
C ALA A 162 -4.47 -19.54 -7.72
N GLU A 163 -4.21 -18.66 -8.68
CA GLU A 163 -2.98 -18.60 -9.46
C GLU A 163 -2.10 -17.39 -9.06
N ALA A 164 -2.48 -16.67 -8.01
CA ALA A 164 -1.85 -15.40 -7.64
C ALA A 164 -0.34 -15.52 -7.40
N MET A 165 0.11 -16.59 -6.74
CA MET A 165 1.54 -16.87 -6.49
C MET A 165 2.33 -17.20 -7.75
N GLN A 166 1.65 -17.67 -8.79
CA GLN A 166 2.26 -18.04 -10.09
C GLN A 166 1.98 -16.96 -11.15
N ALA A 167 1.46 -15.80 -10.72
CA ALA A 167 1.13 -14.71 -11.63
C ALA A 167 2.32 -14.35 -12.51
N SER A 168 2.13 -14.44 -13.80
CA SER A 168 3.16 -14.09 -14.77
C SER A 168 2.57 -13.54 -16.07
N PHE A 169 3.33 -12.70 -16.74
CA PHE A 169 2.97 -12.15 -18.04
C PHE A 169 4.11 -12.32 -19.03
N THR A 170 3.74 -12.53 -20.27
CA THR A 170 4.73 -12.61 -21.36
C THR A 170 4.84 -11.27 -22.08
N TYR A 171 6.07 -10.79 -22.22
CA TYR A 171 6.42 -9.61 -23.02
C TYR A 171 7.41 -9.95 -24.10
N THR A 172 7.28 -9.32 -25.26
CA THR A 172 8.32 -9.32 -26.29
C THR A 172 9.21 -8.09 -26.11
N MET A 173 10.44 -8.14 -26.62
CA MET A 173 11.31 -6.95 -26.65
C MET A 173 10.62 -5.80 -27.39
N LYS A 174 9.92 -6.10 -28.50
CA LYS A 174 9.18 -5.10 -29.28
C LYS A 174 8.08 -4.45 -28.45
N SER A 175 7.26 -5.24 -27.73
CA SER A 175 6.20 -4.67 -26.89
C SER A 175 6.73 -3.80 -25.74
N LEU A 176 7.92 -4.12 -25.20
CA LEU A 176 8.58 -3.26 -24.22
C LEU A 176 9.13 -1.98 -24.86
N GLN A 177 9.64 -2.05 -26.09
CA GLN A 177 10.06 -0.87 -26.85
C GLN A 177 8.89 0.06 -27.16
N ASP A 178 7.76 -0.50 -27.59
CA ASP A 178 6.55 0.26 -27.90
C ASP A 178 6.00 0.97 -26.66
N LYS A 179 6.00 0.29 -25.50
CA LYS A 179 5.55 0.85 -24.22
C LYS A 179 6.49 1.94 -23.67
N THR A 180 7.78 1.72 -23.74
CA THR A 180 8.77 2.61 -23.11
C THR A 180 9.33 3.67 -24.05
N LYS A 181 9.11 3.51 -25.35
CA LYS A 181 9.74 4.32 -26.43
C LYS A 181 11.26 4.32 -26.33
N LYS A 182 11.85 3.23 -25.84
CA LYS A 182 13.30 3.08 -25.64
C LYS A 182 13.90 1.99 -26.52
N THR A 183 15.21 2.10 -26.75
CA THR A 183 15.97 1.06 -27.47
C THR A 183 16.09 -0.22 -26.65
N ALA A 184 16.32 -1.35 -27.31
CA ALA A 184 16.52 -2.64 -26.64
C ALA A 184 17.65 -2.62 -25.59
N LEU A 185 18.71 -1.84 -25.82
CA LEU A 185 19.81 -1.68 -24.86
C LEU A 185 19.32 -0.99 -23.58
N LYS A 186 18.57 0.10 -23.71
CA LYS A 186 18.01 0.83 -22.58
C LYS A 186 16.98 -0.01 -21.82
N ILE A 187 16.18 -0.82 -22.52
CA ILE A 187 15.22 -1.73 -21.87
C ILE A 187 15.95 -2.78 -21.05
N ARG A 188 17.03 -3.39 -21.55
CA ARG A 188 17.83 -4.33 -20.75
C ARG A 188 18.42 -3.67 -19.50
N HIS A 189 18.84 -2.42 -19.62
CA HIS A 189 19.29 -1.65 -18.46
C HIS A 189 18.15 -1.43 -17.45
N ILE A 190 16.96 -1.01 -17.89
CA ILE A 190 15.78 -0.86 -17.03
C ILE A 190 15.43 -2.19 -16.37
N ILE A 191 15.37 -3.30 -17.11
CA ILE A 191 15.11 -4.64 -16.57
C ILE A 191 16.09 -4.99 -15.45
N ASN A 192 17.38 -4.71 -15.62
CA ASN A 192 18.37 -4.93 -14.59
C ASN A 192 18.11 -4.09 -13.31
N LEU A 193 17.68 -2.83 -13.48
CA LEU A 193 17.39 -1.97 -12.35
C LEU A 193 16.16 -2.43 -11.54
N ILE A 194 15.15 -3.01 -12.21
CA ILE A 194 13.88 -3.40 -11.57
C ILE A 194 13.83 -4.86 -11.11
N ARG A 195 14.92 -5.62 -11.27
CA ARG A 195 14.97 -7.07 -11.01
C ARG A 195 14.61 -7.49 -9.59
N ASP A 196 14.81 -6.62 -8.60
CA ASP A 196 14.48 -6.91 -7.20
C ASP A 196 12.96 -6.90 -6.94
N PHE A 197 12.19 -6.33 -7.87
CA PHE A 197 10.73 -6.26 -7.82
C PHE A 197 10.06 -7.20 -8.82
N PHE A 198 10.71 -7.41 -9.97
CA PHE A 198 10.17 -8.25 -11.05
C PHE A 198 11.27 -9.09 -11.66
N SER A 199 11.08 -10.42 -11.69
CA SER A 199 11.97 -11.30 -12.45
C SER A 199 11.59 -11.31 -13.94
N PHE A 200 12.61 -11.35 -14.80
CA PHE A 200 12.47 -11.44 -16.26
C PHE A 200 13.21 -12.69 -16.74
N GLU A 201 12.48 -13.73 -17.05
CA GLU A 201 13.02 -15.00 -17.52
C GLU A 201 12.80 -15.11 -19.04
N ALA A 202 13.83 -15.52 -19.77
CA ALA A 202 13.70 -15.82 -21.18
C ALA A 202 12.87 -17.10 -21.37
N CYS A 203 11.73 -17.00 -22.05
CA CYS A 203 10.86 -18.15 -22.32
C CYS A 203 10.77 -18.53 -23.82
N ASP A 204 11.30 -17.68 -24.71
CA ASP A 204 11.42 -17.99 -26.13
C ASP A 204 12.67 -17.29 -26.67
N TYR A 205 13.52 -18.01 -27.38
CA TYR A 205 14.75 -17.47 -27.94
C TYR A 205 14.98 -18.01 -29.34
N LYS A 206 15.74 -17.26 -30.14
CA LYS A 206 16.23 -17.65 -31.46
C LYS A 206 17.72 -17.52 -31.51
N GLU A 207 18.37 -18.52 -32.02
CA GLU A 207 19.78 -18.45 -32.39
C GLU A 207 19.93 -17.65 -33.68
N ARG A 208 20.83 -16.69 -33.66
CA ARG A 208 21.22 -15.91 -34.83
C ARG A 208 22.70 -16.07 -35.07
N ARG A 209 23.06 -16.56 -36.25
CA ARG A 209 24.45 -16.52 -36.70
C ARG A 209 24.75 -15.10 -37.14
N PRO A 210 25.83 -14.47 -36.67
CA PRO A 210 26.24 -13.16 -37.14
C PRO A 210 26.57 -13.20 -38.62
N ASN A 211 26.28 -12.12 -39.34
CA ASN A 211 26.60 -12.00 -40.76
C ASN A 211 28.13 -12.11 -40.94
N LYS A 212 28.59 -13.00 -41.83
CA LYS A 212 30.01 -13.30 -42.03
C LYS A 212 30.85 -12.06 -42.32
N GLU A 213 30.24 -11.02 -42.93
CA GLU A 213 30.91 -9.76 -43.30
C GLU A 213 31.25 -8.82 -42.14
N ARG A 214 30.63 -9.02 -40.96
CA ARG A 214 30.81 -8.12 -39.80
C ARG A 214 31.63 -8.71 -38.66
N VAL A 215 32.05 -9.95 -38.76
CA VAL A 215 32.83 -10.63 -37.72
C VAL A 215 34.28 -10.72 -38.14
N ALA A 216 35.17 -10.10 -37.38
CA ALA A 216 36.61 -10.28 -37.54
C ALA A 216 36.95 -11.77 -37.54
N VAL A 217 37.88 -12.20 -38.37
CA VAL A 217 38.25 -13.59 -38.69
C VAL A 217 38.48 -14.48 -37.48
N THR A 218 38.75 -13.91 -36.30
CA THR A 218 39.03 -14.60 -35.03
C THR A 218 37.77 -15.06 -34.24
N LYS A 219 36.54 -14.69 -34.66
CA LYS A 219 35.31 -15.05 -33.92
C LYS A 219 34.31 -15.89 -34.74
N LYS A 220 34.80 -16.89 -35.44
CA LYS A 220 34.04 -17.69 -36.41
C LYS A 220 32.82 -18.47 -35.86
N ASN A 221 32.69 -18.68 -34.55
CA ASN A 221 31.66 -19.54 -33.96
C ASN A 221 30.78 -18.88 -32.88
N VAL A 222 30.65 -17.57 -32.85
CA VAL A 222 29.80 -16.92 -31.86
C VAL A 222 28.32 -16.99 -32.32
N ILE A 223 27.55 -17.80 -31.64
CA ILE A 223 26.07 -17.85 -31.79
C ILE A 223 25.49 -16.73 -30.93
N GLN A 224 24.73 -15.83 -31.55
CA GLN A 224 23.95 -14.84 -30.80
C GLN A 224 22.59 -15.39 -30.40
N ILE A 225 22.31 -15.39 -29.12
CA ILE A 225 20.98 -15.72 -28.61
C ILE A 225 20.14 -14.44 -28.60
N VAL A 226 19.07 -14.43 -29.35
CA VAL A 226 18.08 -13.34 -29.38
C VAL A 226 16.85 -13.78 -28.60
N ILE A 227 16.65 -13.19 -27.46
CA ILE A 227 15.45 -13.44 -26.65
C ILE A 227 14.24 -12.80 -27.32
N LYS A 228 13.24 -13.62 -27.68
CA LYS A 228 12.00 -13.18 -28.30
C LYS A 228 10.95 -12.79 -27.28
N LYS A 229 10.84 -13.58 -26.20
CA LYS A 229 9.83 -13.39 -25.15
C LYS A 229 10.44 -13.51 -23.77
N PHE A 230 9.96 -12.69 -22.89
CA PHE A 230 10.27 -12.71 -21.45
C PHE A 230 9.01 -13.08 -20.67
N LYS A 231 9.12 -14.03 -19.78
CA LYS A 231 8.15 -14.26 -18.70
C LYS A 231 8.52 -13.32 -17.57
N VAL A 232 7.56 -12.48 -17.16
CA VAL A 232 7.73 -11.52 -16.08
C VAL A 232 6.89 -11.98 -14.91
N CYS A 233 7.51 -12.12 -13.74
CA CYS A 233 6.86 -12.48 -12.49
C CYS A 233 7.12 -11.37 -11.45
N ILE A 234 6.15 -11.16 -10.56
CA ILE A 234 6.34 -10.27 -9.40
C ILE A 234 7.12 -11.03 -8.33
N ASN A 235 8.00 -10.33 -7.59
CA ASN A 235 8.68 -10.92 -6.44
C ASN A 235 7.63 -11.29 -5.37
N PRO A 236 7.60 -12.54 -4.90
CA PRO A 236 6.66 -13.00 -3.86
C PRO A 236 6.69 -12.17 -2.57
N ASP A 237 7.83 -11.61 -2.20
CA ASP A 237 7.98 -10.76 -1.01
C ASP A 237 7.09 -9.50 -1.06
N LEU A 238 6.67 -9.08 -2.26
CA LEU A 238 5.77 -7.95 -2.47
C LEU A 238 4.29 -8.33 -2.37
N LEU A 239 4.01 -9.61 -2.17
CA LEU A 239 2.65 -10.11 -2.02
C LEU A 239 2.29 -10.21 -0.54
N LEU A 240 1.08 -9.80 -0.23
CA LEU A 240 0.44 -10.03 1.05
C LEU A 240 -0.44 -11.26 0.91
N ILE A 241 -0.14 -12.27 1.66
CA ILE A 241 -0.99 -13.45 1.80
C ILE A 241 -1.86 -13.17 3.02
N GLU A 242 -3.09 -12.74 2.80
CA GLU A 242 -4.06 -12.62 3.87
C GLU A 242 -4.70 -14.01 4.05
N GLU A 243 -4.32 -14.68 5.10
CA GLU A 243 -5.06 -15.83 5.55
C GLU A 243 -6.41 -15.35 6.07
N ASP A 244 -7.42 -15.40 5.20
CA ASP A 244 -8.81 -15.19 5.58
C ASP A 244 -9.34 -13.73 5.66
N GLU A 245 -9.26 -12.99 4.55
CA GLU A 245 -10.03 -11.73 4.39
C GLU A 245 -11.55 -11.96 4.64
N HIS A 246 -12.04 -13.17 4.35
CA HIS A 246 -13.42 -13.53 4.61
C HIS A 246 -13.71 -13.67 6.10
N ALA A 247 -12.78 -14.21 6.88
CA ALA A 247 -12.93 -14.31 8.33
C ALA A 247 -12.82 -12.94 9.01
N THR A 248 -11.96 -12.05 8.50
CA THR A 248 -11.89 -10.66 8.98
C THR A 248 -13.17 -9.90 8.68
N LYS A 249 -13.72 -10.01 7.47
CA LYS A 249 -15.00 -9.39 7.11
C LYS A 249 -16.17 -9.97 7.92
N THR A 250 -16.17 -11.27 8.16
CA THR A 250 -17.16 -11.93 9.00
C THR A 250 -17.05 -11.46 10.45
N LEU A 251 -15.83 -11.26 10.93
CA LEU A 251 -15.56 -10.75 12.28
C LEU A 251 -15.98 -9.28 12.40
N GLU A 252 -15.66 -8.43 11.43
CA GLU A 252 -16.12 -7.04 11.38
C GLU A 252 -17.66 -6.94 11.32
N ALA A 253 -18.32 -7.81 10.56
CA ALA A 253 -19.79 -7.88 10.52
C ALA A 253 -20.38 -8.31 11.86
N ALA A 254 -19.76 -9.28 12.55
CA ALA A 254 -20.16 -9.70 13.88
C ALA A 254 -19.99 -8.57 14.90
N PHE A 255 -18.87 -7.86 14.88
CA PHE A 255 -18.63 -6.71 15.75
C PHE A 255 -19.60 -5.56 15.48
N ARG A 256 -19.92 -5.29 14.22
CA ARG A 256 -20.95 -4.31 13.88
C ARG A 256 -22.27 -4.64 14.54
N LYS A 257 -22.72 -5.90 14.39
CA LYS A 257 -23.98 -6.36 14.99
C LYS A 257 -23.96 -6.26 16.51
N GLU A 258 -22.86 -6.69 17.14
CA GLU A 258 -22.71 -6.64 18.60
C GLU A 258 -22.66 -5.21 19.13
N LEU A 259 -21.91 -4.30 18.48
CA LEU A 259 -21.90 -2.86 18.79
C LEU A 259 -23.32 -2.28 18.75
N THR A 260 -24.03 -2.48 17.63
CA THR A 260 -25.40 -1.97 17.47
C THR A 260 -26.30 -2.43 18.61
N VAL A 261 -26.35 -3.75 18.86
CA VAL A 261 -27.23 -4.32 19.89
C VAL A 261 -26.86 -3.82 21.31
N LYS A 262 -25.57 -3.83 21.66
CA LYS A 262 -25.14 -3.43 23.01
C LYS A 262 -25.32 -1.93 23.27
N LEU A 263 -25.03 -1.07 22.29
CA LEU A 263 -25.21 0.38 22.40
C LEU A 263 -26.70 0.76 22.51
N GLU A 264 -27.55 0.13 21.68
CA GLU A 264 -29.00 0.33 21.74
C GLU A 264 -29.57 -0.12 23.08
N ASN A 265 -29.17 -1.30 23.60
CA ASN A 265 -29.58 -1.79 24.89
C ASN A 265 -29.12 -0.89 26.06
N ALA A 266 -27.99 -0.24 25.92
CA ALA A 266 -27.46 0.70 26.90
C ALA A 266 -28.06 2.12 26.76
N GLY A 267 -28.94 2.37 25.79
CA GLY A 267 -29.54 3.70 25.55
C GLY A 267 -28.54 4.71 24.96
N ILE A 268 -27.43 4.26 24.40
CA ILE A 268 -26.40 5.13 23.81
C ILE A 268 -26.79 5.47 22.41
N SER A 269 -27.08 6.75 22.15
CA SER A 269 -27.33 7.24 20.79
C SER A 269 -26.02 7.44 20.03
N TYR A 270 -25.99 7.07 18.76
CA TYR A 270 -24.81 7.22 17.88
C TYR A 270 -25.24 7.47 16.43
N HIS A 271 -24.38 8.14 15.68
CA HIS A 271 -24.55 8.33 14.24
C HIS A 271 -23.81 7.25 13.43
N SER A 272 -24.23 7.03 12.19
CA SER A 272 -23.59 6.06 11.29
C SER A 272 -22.09 6.32 11.07
N LYS A 273 -21.65 7.58 11.20
CA LYS A 273 -20.24 7.96 11.14
C LYS A 273 -19.48 7.44 12.35
N GLU A 274 -20.05 7.62 13.54
CA GLU A 274 -19.44 7.17 14.80
C GLU A 274 -19.33 5.65 14.87
N LEU A 275 -20.34 4.92 14.38
CA LEU A 275 -20.27 3.47 14.26
C LEU A 275 -19.11 3.04 13.34
N ARG A 276 -18.91 3.73 12.22
CA ARG A 276 -17.76 3.47 11.33
C ARG A 276 -16.43 3.78 12.01
N ASP A 277 -16.36 4.86 12.77
CA ASP A 277 -15.14 5.25 13.50
C ASP A 277 -14.78 4.24 14.58
N MET A 278 -15.78 3.71 15.32
CA MET A 278 -15.57 2.62 16.28
C MET A 278 -15.07 1.34 15.61
N LEU A 279 -15.68 0.92 14.50
CA LEU A 279 -15.23 -0.27 13.74
C LEU A 279 -13.83 -0.07 13.14
N THR A 280 -13.52 1.13 12.68
CA THR A 280 -12.19 1.50 12.19
C THR A 280 -11.17 1.43 13.34
N ALA A 281 -11.53 1.86 14.54
CA ALA A 281 -10.68 1.71 15.72
C ALA A 281 -10.39 0.25 16.05
N VAL A 282 -11.41 -0.63 16.05
CA VAL A 282 -11.22 -2.08 16.25
C VAL A 282 -10.25 -2.65 15.22
N LYS A 283 -10.43 -2.29 13.94
CA LYS A 283 -9.55 -2.75 12.86
C LYS A 283 -8.11 -2.30 13.05
N GLN A 284 -7.91 -1.02 13.34
CA GLN A 284 -6.57 -0.42 13.44
C GLN A 284 -5.82 -0.83 14.69
N GLU A 285 -6.49 -0.85 15.84
CA GLU A 285 -5.83 -1.04 17.14
C GLU A 285 -5.70 -2.52 17.52
N VAL A 286 -6.56 -3.39 16.98
CA VAL A 286 -6.57 -4.81 17.38
C VAL A 286 -6.34 -5.74 16.19
N ILE A 287 -7.22 -5.72 15.17
CA ILE A 287 -7.16 -6.71 14.09
C ILE A 287 -5.84 -6.60 13.31
N ASN A 288 -5.45 -5.37 12.93
CA ASN A 288 -4.21 -5.14 12.18
C ASN A 288 -2.94 -5.42 12.99
N VAL A 289 -3.01 -5.35 14.30
CA VAL A 289 -1.89 -5.70 15.18
C VAL A 289 -1.75 -7.22 15.29
N MET A 290 -2.86 -7.91 15.54
CA MET A 290 -2.87 -9.36 15.72
C MET A 290 -2.61 -10.18 14.43
N GLN A 291 -2.66 -9.56 13.26
CA GLN A 291 -2.29 -10.26 12.01
C GLN A 291 -0.82 -10.69 11.94
N PHE A 292 0.04 -10.12 12.78
CA PHE A 292 1.47 -10.44 12.84
C PHE A 292 1.80 -11.56 13.82
N SER A 293 0.83 -12.08 14.57
CA SER A 293 1.02 -13.29 15.37
C SER A 293 1.03 -14.52 14.46
N THR A 294 2.19 -15.13 14.24
CA THR A 294 2.33 -16.32 13.38
C THR A 294 2.27 -17.62 14.19
N GLN A 295 2.60 -17.59 15.48
CA GLN A 295 2.59 -18.78 16.35
C GLN A 295 1.16 -19.18 16.74
N GLN A 296 0.22 -18.20 16.80
CA GLN A 296 -1.18 -18.49 17.12
C GLN A 296 -1.98 -18.98 15.92
N THR A 297 -2.83 -19.97 16.15
CA THR A 297 -3.85 -20.36 15.16
C THR A 297 -4.85 -19.24 14.94
N PHE A 298 -5.49 -19.23 13.78
CA PHE A 298 -6.56 -18.26 13.50
C PHE A 298 -7.69 -18.26 14.55
N LYS A 299 -8.00 -19.44 15.14
CA LYS A 299 -9.03 -19.58 16.16
C LYS A 299 -8.62 -18.88 17.46
N GLU A 300 -7.37 -18.99 17.88
CA GLU A 300 -6.82 -18.33 19.07
C GLU A 300 -6.76 -16.83 18.88
N ARG A 301 -6.23 -16.34 17.74
CA ARG A 301 -6.25 -14.93 17.38
C ARG A 301 -7.65 -14.34 17.38
N LYS A 302 -8.64 -15.05 16.82
CA LYS A 302 -10.03 -14.62 16.82
C LYS A 302 -10.61 -14.55 18.22
N HIS A 303 -10.26 -15.48 19.09
CA HIS A 303 -10.68 -15.48 20.50
C HIS A 303 -10.11 -14.25 21.22
N PHE A 304 -8.81 -14.03 21.11
CA PHE A 304 -8.15 -12.87 21.69
C PHE A 304 -8.75 -11.54 21.19
N ILE A 305 -8.93 -11.38 19.89
CA ILE A 305 -9.54 -10.17 19.30
C ILE A 305 -10.95 -9.93 19.87
N ARG A 306 -11.74 -10.99 20.06
CA ARG A 306 -13.06 -10.88 20.66
C ARG A 306 -13.00 -10.48 22.14
N ASN A 307 -12.08 -11.03 22.89
CA ASN A 307 -11.91 -10.68 24.31
C ASN A 307 -11.55 -9.20 24.45
N VAL A 308 -10.59 -8.71 23.66
CA VAL A 308 -10.23 -7.29 23.64
C VAL A 308 -11.42 -6.41 23.27
N PHE A 309 -12.16 -6.78 22.22
CA PHE A 309 -13.33 -6.03 21.77
C PHE A 309 -14.44 -5.99 22.83
N SER A 310 -14.80 -7.14 23.41
CA SER A 310 -15.85 -7.21 24.43
C SER A 310 -15.47 -6.41 25.67
N SER A 311 -14.23 -6.56 26.17
CA SER A 311 -13.74 -5.80 27.33
C SER A 311 -13.77 -4.29 27.08
N ALA A 312 -13.37 -3.84 25.90
CA ALA A 312 -13.39 -2.42 25.55
C ALA A 312 -14.83 -1.87 25.43
N LEU A 313 -15.73 -2.67 24.88
CA LEU A 313 -17.15 -2.29 24.74
C LEU A 313 -17.86 -2.25 26.10
N ASP A 314 -17.61 -3.21 26.95
CA ASP A 314 -18.15 -3.22 28.31
C ASP A 314 -17.65 -2.00 29.12
N SER A 315 -16.35 -1.69 29.03
CA SER A 315 -15.77 -0.46 29.65
C SER A 315 -16.41 0.83 29.12
N LEU A 316 -16.77 0.87 27.82
CA LEU A 316 -17.46 2.02 27.23
C LEU A 316 -18.88 2.17 27.82
N ILE A 317 -19.60 1.06 27.92
CA ILE A 317 -20.98 1.03 28.47
C ILE A 317 -20.98 1.40 29.96
N ASP A 318 -20.08 0.80 30.74
CA ASP A 318 -19.95 1.09 32.17
C ASP A 318 -19.64 2.58 32.40
N TYR A 319 -18.73 3.16 31.63
CA TYR A 319 -18.43 4.58 31.69
C TYR A 319 -19.64 5.44 31.36
N TYR A 320 -20.40 5.08 30.31
CA TYR A 320 -21.63 5.79 29.97
C TYR A 320 -22.65 5.73 31.07
N GLN A 321 -22.90 4.55 31.63
CA GLN A 321 -23.87 4.35 32.73
C GLN A 321 -23.48 5.18 33.95
N LEU A 322 -22.21 5.15 34.36
CA LEU A 322 -21.72 5.92 35.48
C LEU A 322 -21.90 7.42 35.25
N LYS A 323 -21.56 7.93 34.05
CA LYS A 323 -21.73 9.34 33.71
C LYS A 323 -23.18 9.76 33.55
N SER A 324 -24.04 8.86 33.11
CA SER A 324 -25.49 9.13 33.02
C SER A 324 -26.17 9.18 34.41
N MET A 325 -25.64 8.47 35.40
CA MET A 325 -26.06 8.61 36.80
C MET A 325 -25.68 9.97 37.41
N GLU A 326 -24.48 10.49 37.01
CA GLU A 326 -24.03 11.82 37.43
C GLU A 326 -24.76 12.95 36.71
N ASN A 327 -25.06 12.75 35.42
CA ASN A 327 -25.71 13.72 34.56
C ASN A 327 -26.64 13.01 33.57
N SER A 328 -27.94 13.13 33.78
CA SER A 328 -28.98 12.48 32.97
C SER A 328 -28.94 12.86 31.47
N ASN A 329 -28.31 13.97 31.11
CA ASN A 329 -28.15 14.44 29.73
C ASN A 329 -26.75 14.14 29.14
N PHE A 330 -26.01 13.23 29.76
CA PHE A 330 -24.67 12.90 29.28
C PHE A 330 -24.70 12.29 27.86
N THR A 331 -23.89 12.84 26.99
CA THR A 331 -23.61 12.28 25.65
C THR A 331 -22.12 12.29 25.40
N PHE A 332 -21.62 11.33 24.62
CA PHE A 332 -20.23 11.32 24.23
C PHE A 332 -19.93 12.48 23.25
N GLY A 333 -18.89 13.27 23.53
CA GLY A 333 -18.39 14.24 22.55
C GLY A 333 -17.76 13.55 21.32
N ASN A 334 -17.13 12.39 21.51
CA ASN A 334 -16.58 11.55 20.44
C ASN A 334 -16.47 10.10 20.93
N ILE A 335 -17.49 9.31 20.64
CA ILE A 335 -17.56 7.90 21.04
C ILE A 335 -16.48 7.03 20.37
N GLY A 336 -16.11 7.33 19.10
CA GLY A 336 -15.06 6.61 18.39
C GLY A 336 -13.68 6.79 19.02
N SER A 337 -13.39 8.00 19.51
CA SER A 337 -12.15 8.30 20.23
C SER A 337 -12.09 7.58 21.58
N PHE A 338 -13.21 7.54 22.29
CA PHE A 338 -13.32 6.81 23.56
C PHE A 338 -13.13 5.30 23.33
N MET A 339 -13.82 4.73 22.34
CA MET A 339 -13.68 3.32 21.97
C MET A 339 -12.21 2.98 21.63
N ARG A 340 -11.50 3.84 20.92
CA ARG A 340 -10.07 3.63 20.62
C ARG A 340 -9.23 3.58 21.88
N LYS A 341 -9.48 4.46 22.85
CA LYS A 341 -8.78 4.47 24.13
C LYS A 341 -9.06 3.19 24.93
N SER A 342 -10.32 2.77 25.00
CA SER A 342 -10.72 1.53 25.67
C SER A 342 -10.09 0.30 25.02
N LEU A 343 -10.07 0.22 23.69
CA LEU A 343 -9.41 -0.88 22.96
C LEU A 343 -7.92 -0.97 23.29
N ARG A 344 -7.21 0.16 23.33
CA ARG A 344 -5.79 0.18 23.69
C ARG A 344 -5.57 -0.30 25.12
N SER A 345 -6.36 0.19 26.05
CA SER A 345 -6.28 -0.22 27.46
C SER A 345 -6.56 -1.72 27.64
N SER A 346 -7.66 -2.22 27.04
CA SER A 346 -8.01 -3.65 27.10
C SER A 346 -6.94 -4.52 26.43
N MET A 347 -6.40 -4.07 25.30
CA MET A 347 -5.34 -4.80 24.62
C MET A 347 -4.05 -4.84 25.44
N GLN A 348 -3.65 -3.72 26.07
CA GLN A 348 -2.48 -3.68 26.96
C GLN A 348 -2.61 -4.69 28.12
N SER A 349 -3.77 -4.74 28.73
CA SER A 349 -4.05 -5.68 29.83
C SER A 349 -4.01 -7.13 29.36
N LEU A 350 -4.71 -7.45 28.26
CA LEU A 350 -4.85 -8.83 27.78
C LEU A 350 -3.59 -9.37 27.11
N VAL A 351 -2.81 -8.52 26.45
CA VAL A 351 -1.50 -8.91 25.87
C VAL A 351 -0.55 -9.47 26.95
N VAL A 352 -0.57 -8.89 28.14
CA VAL A 352 0.28 -9.35 29.25
C VAL A 352 -0.17 -10.70 29.80
N VAL A 353 -1.47 -10.96 29.77
CA VAL A 353 -2.10 -12.14 30.38
C VAL A 353 -2.20 -13.31 29.38
N GLU A 354 -2.59 -13.05 28.16
CA GLU A 354 -2.96 -14.08 27.19
C GLU A 354 -1.89 -14.37 26.12
N LEU A 355 -0.88 -13.49 25.92
CA LEU A 355 0.16 -13.68 24.92
C LEU A 355 1.51 -13.99 25.54
N ASP A 356 2.18 -14.99 24.99
CA ASP A 356 3.55 -15.32 25.37
C ASP A 356 4.54 -14.19 24.99
N PRO A 357 5.66 -14.04 25.74
CA PRO A 357 6.68 -13.04 25.42
C PRO A 357 7.21 -13.14 23.97
N GLY A 358 7.32 -14.37 23.44
CA GLY A 358 7.74 -14.61 22.05
C GLY A 358 6.76 -14.02 21.03
N ASP A 359 5.47 -14.27 21.21
CA ASP A 359 4.39 -13.72 20.37
C ASP A 359 4.40 -12.19 20.39
N ARG A 360 4.60 -11.57 21.55
CA ARG A 360 4.65 -10.12 21.69
C ARG A 360 5.79 -9.49 20.88
N ILE A 361 6.99 -10.10 20.95
CA ILE A 361 8.17 -9.65 20.19
C ILE A 361 7.90 -9.80 18.69
N GLU A 362 7.33 -10.92 18.27
CA GLU A 362 7.01 -11.19 16.88
C GLU A 362 5.98 -10.19 16.32
N ILE A 363 4.88 -9.98 17.04
CA ILE A 363 3.87 -9.00 16.66
C ILE A 363 4.47 -7.59 16.58
N ALA A 364 5.26 -7.18 17.57
CA ALA A 364 5.90 -5.87 17.60
C ALA A 364 6.88 -5.69 16.43
N SER A 365 7.72 -6.68 16.16
CA SER A 365 8.70 -6.66 15.06
C SER A 365 8.02 -6.65 13.69
N GLY A 366 7.07 -7.55 13.45
CA GLY A 366 6.34 -7.63 12.18
C GLY A 366 5.52 -6.36 11.90
N TYR A 367 4.93 -5.78 12.95
CA TYR A 367 4.23 -4.50 12.82
C TYR A 367 5.21 -3.36 12.51
N TYR A 368 6.37 -3.31 13.19
CA TYR A 368 7.42 -2.33 12.94
C TYR A 368 7.99 -2.46 11.52
N GLU A 369 8.29 -3.66 11.06
CA GLU A 369 8.76 -3.90 9.70
C GLU A 369 7.79 -3.36 8.64
N ARG A 370 6.50 -3.50 8.90
CA ARG A 370 5.46 -3.08 7.96
C ARG A 370 5.15 -1.58 8.01
N TYR A 371 5.07 -0.99 9.22
CA TYR A 371 4.57 0.37 9.41
C TYR A 371 5.64 1.37 9.89
N GLN A 372 6.88 0.91 10.11
CA GLN A 372 8.01 1.70 10.62
C GLN A 372 7.69 2.42 11.95
N LYS A 373 6.81 1.83 12.75
CA LYS A 373 6.44 2.26 14.11
C LYS A 373 5.99 1.07 14.93
N TYR A 374 6.17 1.14 16.22
CA TYR A 374 5.60 0.11 17.11
C TYR A 374 4.09 0.29 17.30
N PRO A 375 3.34 -0.79 17.51
CA PRO A 375 1.95 -0.67 17.96
C PRO A 375 1.91 0.10 19.28
N VAL A 376 0.92 0.99 19.43
CA VAL A 376 0.78 1.81 20.64
C VAL A 376 0.71 0.95 21.92
N VAL A 377 0.21 -0.27 21.78
CA VAL A 377 0.11 -1.26 22.88
C VAL A 377 1.48 -1.72 23.40
N PHE A 378 2.52 -1.68 22.57
CA PHE A 378 3.89 -2.07 22.92
C PHE A 378 4.84 -0.88 23.06
N SER A 379 4.33 0.36 22.91
CA SER A 379 5.10 1.59 23.10
C SER A 379 4.85 2.06 24.54
N ASN A 380 5.74 1.74 25.45
CA ASN A 380 5.84 2.40 26.74
C ASN A 380 6.81 3.54 26.66
#